data_5c19268295bc9ba28d4915917a2b6b82
#
_entry.id   5c19268295bc9ba28d4915917a2b6b82
#
_cell.length_a   1.000
_cell.length_b   1.000
_cell.length_c   1.000
_cell.angle_alpha   90.00
_cell.angle_beta   90.00
_cell.angle_gamma   90.00
#
_symmetry.space_group_name_H-M   'P 1'
#
loop_
_entity.id
_entity.type
_entity.pdbx_description
1 polymer ?
#
loop_
_entity_poly.entity_id
_entity_poly.type
_entity_poly.pdbx_seq_one_letter_code
_entity_poly.pdbx_strand_id
1 'polypeptide(L)'
;TYHKGINQLTCHYCGYTYQLPKSCPACEGTELVNRGFGTEKIEDDIKILFPEAAVARMDLDTTRTRSAYEKIIADFEQGKTDILIGTQMVSKGLDFDHVSIVGILNADTMLNYPDFRSYERAFQLMAQVAGRAGRKNKRGRVVLQTKSIDHPIIHQVIANDYEDMVGGQLAERQMFHYPPYYRLVYVYLKNHNEALLDQMAAVMADKLRAVFGNRVLGPDKPPVARIQTLFIKKIVVKIEQNAPMGRARELLLRIQREMIEDERYKSLIVYYDVDPM
;
A
#
# COMPACT_ATOMS: atom_id res chain seq x y z
N THR A 1 5.84 8.15 8.69
CA THR A 1 6.95 7.40 9.32
C THR A 1 7.57 8.22 10.43
N TYR A 2 7.90 7.58 11.54
CA TYR A 2 8.67 8.17 12.62
C TYR A 2 10.16 7.97 12.37
N HIS A 3 10.93 9.05 12.37
CA HIS A 3 12.38 9.04 12.25
C HIS A 3 13.00 9.28 13.63
N LYS A 4 13.53 8.22 14.23
CA LYS A 4 14.07 8.21 15.61
C LYS A 4 15.21 9.23 15.80
N GLY A 5 16.12 9.32 14.80
CA GLY A 5 17.30 10.20 14.87
C GLY A 5 16.99 11.70 14.98
N ILE A 6 15.87 12.15 14.40
CA ILE A 6 15.42 13.56 14.42
C ILE A 6 14.15 13.78 15.23
N ASN A 7 13.60 12.71 15.85
CA ASN A 7 12.36 12.70 16.64
C ASN A 7 11.18 13.37 15.93
N GLN A 8 10.98 13.04 14.65
CA GLN A 8 9.95 13.65 13.80
C GLN A 8 9.15 12.61 13.03
N LEU A 9 7.92 12.97 12.69
CA LEU A 9 7.03 12.21 11.82
C LEU A 9 7.05 12.81 10.42
N THR A 10 7.40 12.04 9.42
CA THR A 10 7.41 12.48 8.01
C THR A 10 6.43 11.66 7.17
N CYS A 11 5.62 12.36 6.39
CA CYS A 11 4.73 11.73 5.42
C CYS A 11 5.51 11.32 4.18
N HIS A 12 5.50 10.03 3.81
CA HIS A 12 6.20 9.53 2.61
C HIS A 12 5.58 10.00 1.29
N TYR A 13 4.31 10.45 1.31
CA TYR A 13 3.64 10.91 0.11
C TYR A 13 3.97 12.36 -0.26
N CYS A 14 4.05 13.24 0.74
CA CYS A 14 4.19 14.68 0.49
C CYS A 14 5.41 15.31 1.17
N GLY A 15 6.20 14.54 1.91
CA GLY A 15 7.36 15.03 2.65
C GLY A 15 7.01 15.92 3.84
N TYR A 16 5.72 16.14 4.13
CA TYR A 16 5.31 16.96 5.28
C TYR A 16 5.81 16.36 6.57
N THR A 17 6.54 17.16 7.34
CA THR A 17 7.19 16.73 8.58
C THR A 17 6.60 17.51 9.75
N TYR A 18 6.33 16.83 10.87
CA TYR A 18 5.88 17.44 12.11
C TYR A 18 6.47 16.72 13.33
N GLN A 19 6.54 17.42 14.43
CA GLN A 19 7.06 16.87 15.67
C GLN A 19 6.10 15.82 16.24
N LEU A 20 6.67 14.82 16.92
CA LEU A 20 5.86 13.84 17.63
C LEU A 20 4.99 14.56 18.67
N PRO A 21 3.66 14.39 18.67
CA PRO A 21 2.81 15.00 19.66
C PRO A 21 3.15 14.48 21.06
N LYS A 22 3.09 15.32 22.08
CA LYS A 22 3.36 14.92 23.47
C LYS A 22 2.19 14.17 24.12
N SER A 23 0.99 14.37 23.58
CA SER A 23 -0.24 13.69 24.01
C SER A 23 -1.14 13.40 22.82
N CYS A 24 -2.03 12.45 22.98
CA CYS A 24 -3.05 12.12 21.99
C CYS A 24 -4.07 13.26 21.87
N PRO A 25 -4.32 13.85 20.71
CA PRO A 25 -5.29 14.92 20.56
C PRO A 25 -6.75 14.51 20.80
N ALA A 26 -7.04 13.21 20.84
CA ALA A 26 -8.39 12.69 21.05
C ALA A 26 -8.69 12.31 22.50
N CYS A 27 -7.71 11.77 23.25
CA CYS A 27 -7.91 11.30 24.62
C CYS A 27 -6.92 11.91 25.64
N GLU A 28 -6.07 12.84 25.20
CA GLU A 28 -5.04 13.54 26.00
C GLU A 28 -4.00 12.62 26.67
N GLY A 29 -4.09 11.31 26.44
CA GLY A 29 -3.13 10.33 26.96
C GLY A 29 -1.71 10.62 26.47
N THR A 30 -0.74 10.52 27.41
CA THR A 30 0.68 10.81 27.13
C THR A 30 1.49 9.58 26.76
N GLU A 31 0.95 8.38 26.96
CA GLU A 31 1.59 7.12 26.58
C GLU A 31 1.40 6.82 25.09
N LEU A 32 2.17 7.47 24.25
CA LEU A 32 2.18 7.22 22.81
C LEU A 32 3.20 6.12 22.49
N VAL A 33 2.69 4.93 22.13
CA VAL A 33 3.53 3.79 21.77
C VAL A 33 3.67 3.71 20.25
N ASN A 34 4.91 3.67 19.77
CA ASN A 34 5.20 3.40 18.38
C ASN A 34 4.96 1.91 18.07
N ARG A 35 3.88 1.59 17.36
CA ARG A 35 3.52 0.23 16.96
C ARG A 35 4.08 -0.19 15.59
N GLY A 36 4.76 0.69 14.88
CA GLY A 36 5.33 0.38 13.56
C GLY A 36 6.59 -0.48 13.68
N PHE A 37 6.66 -1.56 12.90
CA PHE A 37 7.91 -2.29 12.66
C PHE A 37 8.63 -1.61 11.48
N GLY A 38 9.32 -0.50 11.76
CA GLY A 38 10.26 0.08 10.79
C GLY A 38 11.51 -0.79 10.68
N THR A 39 12.14 -0.80 9.52
CA THR A 39 13.39 -1.52 9.27
C THR A 39 14.49 -1.17 10.28
N GLU A 40 14.53 0.08 10.74
CA GLU A 40 15.44 0.58 11.78
C GLU A 40 15.25 -0.14 13.11
N LYS A 41 13.99 -0.31 13.56
CA LYS A 41 13.71 -1.04 14.80
C LYS A 41 14.06 -2.52 14.67
N ILE A 42 13.75 -3.13 13.53
CA ILE A 42 14.11 -4.53 13.27
C ILE A 42 15.62 -4.71 13.28
N GLU A 43 16.37 -3.76 12.71
CA GLU A 43 17.84 -3.77 12.74
C GLU A 43 18.37 -3.72 14.17
N ASP A 44 17.82 -2.82 15.01
CA ASP A 44 18.20 -2.70 16.43
C ASP A 44 17.90 -4.02 17.18
N ASP A 45 16.70 -4.57 17.02
CA ASP A 45 16.28 -5.81 17.69
C ASP A 45 17.14 -7.02 17.25
N ILE A 46 17.47 -7.12 15.96
CA ILE A 46 18.32 -8.19 15.42
C ILE A 46 19.77 -8.08 15.94
N LYS A 47 20.33 -6.87 16.04
CA LYS A 47 21.68 -6.67 16.61
C LYS A 47 21.75 -7.05 18.09
N ILE A 48 20.65 -6.89 18.83
CA ILE A 48 20.57 -7.35 20.22
C ILE A 48 20.51 -8.89 20.29
N LEU A 49 19.73 -9.53 19.42
CA LEU A 49 19.56 -10.98 19.40
C LEU A 49 20.76 -11.72 18.84
N PHE A 50 21.46 -11.12 17.90
CA PHE A 50 22.64 -11.70 17.21
C PHE A 50 23.80 -10.71 17.22
N PRO A 51 24.45 -10.47 18.37
CA PRO A 51 25.48 -9.43 18.51
C PRO A 51 26.71 -9.69 17.65
N GLU A 52 26.99 -10.95 17.29
CA GLU A 52 28.14 -11.33 16.46
C GLU A 52 27.86 -11.24 14.96
N ALA A 53 26.58 -11.05 14.55
CA ALA A 53 26.23 -11.04 13.15
C ALA A 53 26.42 -9.64 12.53
N ALA A 54 26.98 -9.61 11.33
CA ALA A 54 27.03 -8.41 10.51
C ALA A 54 25.64 -8.14 9.90
N VAL A 55 24.96 -7.11 10.39
CA VAL A 55 23.61 -6.73 9.97
C VAL A 55 23.64 -5.50 9.07
N ALA A 56 22.98 -5.55 7.93
CA ALA A 56 22.80 -4.41 7.04
C ALA A 56 21.32 -4.16 6.77
N ARG A 57 20.95 -2.89 6.56
CA ARG A 57 19.63 -2.46 6.22
C ARG A 57 19.57 -1.90 4.80
N MET A 58 18.52 -2.28 4.05
CA MET A 58 18.26 -1.86 2.68
C MET A 58 16.86 -1.29 2.55
N ASP A 59 16.74 0.01 2.66
CA ASP A 59 15.51 0.78 2.51
C ASP A 59 15.78 2.13 1.82
N LEU A 60 14.76 2.97 1.67
CA LEU A 60 14.89 4.28 1.03
C LEU A 60 15.90 5.19 1.71
N ASP A 61 16.07 5.06 3.04
CA ASP A 61 16.98 5.93 3.79
C ASP A 61 18.45 5.50 3.60
N THR A 62 18.71 4.20 3.56
CA THR A 62 20.06 3.65 3.39
C THR A 62 20.52 3.58 1.93
N THR A 63 19.57 3.66 0.97
CA THR A 63 19.86 3.50 -0.47
C THR A 63 19.59 4.78 -1.28
N ARG A 64 19.77 5.96 -0.67
CA ARG A 64 19.54 7.25 -1.34
C ARG A 64 20.45 7.49 -2.54
N THR A 65 21.63 6.87 -2.55
CA THR A 65 22.56 6.95 -3.68
C THR A 65 22.74 5.58 -4.31
N ARG A 66 23.00 5.56 -5.61
CA ARG A 66 23.28 4.33 -6.35
C ARG A 66 24.49 3.57 -5.78
N SER A 67 25.54 4.28 -5.39
CA SER A 67 26.74 3.67 -4.81
C SER A 67 26.47 3.00 -3.45
N ALA A 68 25.60 3.59 -2.59
CA ALA A 68 25.22 2.98 -1.33
C ALA A 68 24.40 1.70 -1.56
N TYR A 69 23.48 1.72 -2.51
CA TYR A 69 22.72 0.54 -2.93
C TYR A 69 23.63 -0.58 -3.43
N GLU A 70 24.52 -0.29 -4.39
CA GLU A 70 25.47 -1.26 -4.97
C GLU A 70 26.42 -1.83 -3.92
N LYS A 71 26.86 -1.02 -2.95
CA LYS A 71 27.73 -1.46 -1.85
C LYS A 71 27.01 -2.46 -0.94
N ILE A 72 25.78 -2.19 -0.51
CA ILE A 72 25.01 -3.10 0.36
C ILE A 72 24.86 -4.47 -0.32
N ILE A 73 24.55 -4.49 -1.61
CA ILE A 73 24.42 -5.73 -2.39
C ILE A 73 25.75 -6.48 -2.45
N ALA A 74 26.83 -5.80 -2.83
CA ALA A 74 28.14 -6.42 -2.96
C ALA A 74 28.65 -6.98 -1.62
N ASP A 75 28.44 -6.27 -0.51
CA ASP A 75 28.84 -6.72 0.81
C ASP A 75 28.02 -7.96 1.26
N PHE A 76 26.75 -8.04 0.89
CA PHE A 76 25.91 -9.21 1.16
C PHE A 76 26.30 -10.40 0.27
N GLU A 77 26.53 -10.20 -1.03
CA GLU A 77 26.98 -11.23 -1.96
C GLU A 77 28.36 -11.82 -1.58
N GLN A 78 29.25 -10.98 -1.05
CA GLN A 78 30.60 -11.40 -0.60
C GLN A 78 30.57 -12.02 0.79
N GLY A 79 29.42 -12.16 1.45
CA GLY A 79 29.31 -12.72 2.79
C GLY A 79 29.92 -11.83 3.90
N LYS A 80 30.09 -10.53 3.64
CA LYS A 80 30.46 -9.55 4.66
C LYS A 80 29.28 -9.11 5.53
N THR A 81 28.08 -9.35 5.06
CA THR A 81 26.83 -9.13 5.76
C THR A 81 26.13 -10.47 5.95
N ASP A 82 25.82 -10.83 7.18
CA ASP A 82 25.14 -12.09 7.52
C ASP A 82 23.63 -11.96 7.43
N ILE A 83 23.08 -10.81 7.80
CA ILE A 83 21.64 -10.56 7.83
C ILE A 83 21.34 -9.26 7.09
N LEU A 84 20.55 -9.38 6.01
CA LEU A 84 20.04 -8.24 5.26
C LEU A 84 18.56 -7.98 5.60
N ILE A 85 18.29 -6.80 6.13
CA ILE A 85 16.93 -6.36 6.50
C ILE A 85 16.45 -5.37 5.46
N GLY A 86 15.23 -5.54 4.96
CA GLY A 86 14.70 -4.58 4.00
C GLY A 86 13.20 -4.67 3.80
N THR A 87 12.72 -3.77 2.95
CA THR A 87 11.35 -3.74 2.47
C THR A 87 11.23 -4.48 1.12
N GLN A 88 10.23 -4.18 0.33
CA GLN A 88 10.06 -4.74 -1.02
C GLN A 88 11.30 -4.53 -1.93
N MET A 89 12.20 -3.62 -1.61
CA MET A 89 13.45 -3.41 -2.38
C MET A 89 14.34 -4.65 -2.39
N VAL A 90 14.38 -5.41 -1.29
CA VAL A 90 15.17 -6.65 -1.19
C VAL A 90 14.58 -7.79 -2.02
N SER A 91 13.28 -7.71 -2.35
CA SER A 91 12.59 -8.75 -3.11
C SER A 91 12.73 -8.61 -4.62
N LYS A 92 13.00 -7.38 -5.14
CA LYS A 92 13.01 -7.11 -6.58
C LYS A 92 14.42 -7.13 -7.18
N GLY A 93 14.61 -7.97 -8.20
CA GLY A 93 15.79 -7.91 -9.08
C GLY A 93 17.11 -8.38 -8.47
N LEU A 94 17.15 -8.76 -7.19
CA LEU A 94 18.35 -9.26 -6.53
C LEU A 94 18.36 -10.78 -6.55
N ASP A 95 19.48 -11.35 -6.87
CA ASP A 95 19.67 -12.80 -6.94
C ASP A 95 20.87 -13.20 -6.09
N PHE A 96 20.59 -13.74 -4.90
CA PHE A 96 21.62 -14.14 -3.95
C PHE A 96 21.73 -15.66 -3.88
N ASP A 97 22.90 -16.19 -4.18
CA ASP A 97 23.16 -17.64 -4.20
C ASP A 97 23.26 -18.30 -2.81
N HIS A 98 23.49 -17.52 -1.77
CA HIS A 98 23.86 -18.02 -0.43
C HIS A 98 22.80 -17.80 0.66
N VAL A 99 21.57 -17.45 0.29
CA VAL A 99 20.49 -17.22 1.26
C VAL A 99 19.96 -18.55 1.77
N SER A 100 20.21 -18.85 3.02
CA SER A 100 19.73 -20.07 3.69
C SER A 100 18.34 -19.91 4.29
N ILE A 101 18.03 -18.72 4.82
CA ILE A 101 16.76 -18.43 5.50
C ILE A 101 16.21 -17.09 5.01
N VAL A 102 14.91 -17.07 4.77
CA VAL A 102 14.16 -15.84 4.48
C VAL A 102 13.08 -15.68 5.52
N GLY A 103 13.04 -14.53 6.18
CA GLY A 103 11.99 -14.15 7.12
C GLY A 103 11.02 -13.12 6.51
N ILE A 104 9.73 -13.43 6.51
CA ILE A 104 8.67 -12.49 6.13
C ILE A 104 7.96 -12.06 7.39
N LEU A 105 8.20 -10.83 7.82
CA LEU A 105 7.61 -10.28 9.03
C LEU A 105 6.26 -9.63 8.74
N ASN A 106 5.26 -9.95 9.58
CA ASN A 106 3.94 -9.32 9.57
C ASN A 106 3.23 -9.36 8.19
N ALA A 107 3.03 -10.56 7.66
CA ALA A 107 2.28 -10.78 6.41
C ALA A 107 0.86 -10.18 6.44
N ASP A 108 0.27 -10.06 7.63
CA ASP A 108 -1.07 -9.48 7.82
C ASP A 108 -1.19 -8.04 7.29
N THR A 109 -0.12 -7.27 7.32
CA THR A 109 -0.12 -5.90 6.79
C THR A 109 -0.41 -5.87 5.28
N MET A 110 0.06 -6.88 4.54
CA MET A 110 -0.20 -7.01 3.11
C MET A 110 -1.61 -7.55 2.85
N LEU A 111 -2.05 -8.53 3.64
CA LEU A 111 -3.37 -9.16 3.51
C LEU A 111 -4.51 -8.19 3.85
N ASN A 112 -4.32 -7.33 4.85
CA ASN A 112 -5.33 -6.39 5.31
C ASN A 112 -5.26 -5.01 4.63
N TYR A 113 -4.48 -4.87 3.58
CA TYR A 113 -4.45 -3.61 2.84
C TYR A 113 -5.78 -3.39 2.10
N PRO A 114 -6.41 -2.20 2.19
CA PRO A 114 -7.74 -1.95 1.62
C PRO A 114 -7.69 -1.74 0.09
N ASP A 115 -7.33 -2.76 -0.64
CA ASP A 115 -7.30 -2.81 -2.10
C ASP A 115 -7.75 -4.21 -2.56
N PHE A 116 -8.55 -4.29 -3.61
CA PHE A 116 -9.04 -5.56 -4.14
C PHE A 116 -7.93 -6.48 -4.69
N ARG A 117 -6.73 -5.95 -4.88
CA ARG A 117 -5.53 -6.70 -5.28
C ARG A 117 -4.65 -7.11 -4.11
N SER A 118 -5.07 -6.84 -2.86
CA SER A 118 -4.21 -7.08 -1.69
C SER A 118 -3.75 -8.52 -1.59
N TYR A 119 -4.64 -9.47 -1.85
CA TYR A 119 -4.33 -10.90 -1.80
C TYR A 119 -3.40 -11.35 -2.93
N GLU A 120 -3.65 -10.90 -4.15
CA GLU A 120 -2.76 -11.17 -5.28
C GLU A 120 -1.37 -10.59 -5.05
N ARG A 121 -1.29 -9.34 -4.62
CA ARG A 121 -0.01 -8.69 -4.31
C ARG A 121 0.73 -9.36 -3.15
N ALA A 122 -0.01 -9.78 -2.11
CA ALA A 122 0.56 -10.53 -0.99
C ALA A 122 1.12 -11.87 -1.46
N PHE A 123 0.36 -12.64 -2.25
CA PHE A 123 0.83 -13.89 -2.84
C PHE A 123 2.10 -13.68 -3.67
N GLN A 124 2.07 -12.75 -4.63
CA GLN A 124 3.20 -12.47 -5.52
C GLN A 124 4.46 -12.09 -4.74
N LEU A 125 4.32 -11.20 -3.76
CA LEU A 125 5.46 -10.75 -2.96
C LEU A 125 6.02 -11.89 -2.09
N MET A 126 5.16 -12.63 -1.39
CA MET A 126 5.58 -13.75 -0.54
C MET A 126 6.23 -14.86 -1.37
N ALA A 127 5.65 -15.24 -2.50
CA ALA A 127 6.21 -16.25 -3.41
C ALA A 127 7.56 -15.79 -4.00
N GLN A 128 7.66 -14.52 -4.40
CA GLN A 128 8.91 -13.94 -4.91
C GLN A 128 10.02 -13.99 -3.87
N VAL A 129 9.73 -13.61 -2.62
CA VAL A 129 10.70 -13.61 -1.52
C VAL A 129 11.03 -15.04 -1.11
N ALA A 130 10.04 -15.94 -1.06
CA ALA A 130 10.25 -17.35 -0.78
C ALA A 130 11.19 -18.03 -1.79
N GLY A 131 11.07 -17.67 -3.06
CA GLY A 131 11.94 -18.15 -4.13
C GLY A 131 13.41 -17.72 -4.01
N ARG A 132 13.76 -16.84 -3.04
CA ARG A 132 15.14 -16.47 -2.75
C ARG A 132 15.84 -17.44 -1.80
N ALA A 133 15.09 -18.21 -1.01
CA ALA A 133 15.66 -19.18 -0.08
C ALA A 133 16.07 -20.46 -0.82
N GLY A 134 17.33 -20.89 -0.64
CA GLY A 134 17.81 -22.21 -1.10
C GLY A 134 18.08 -22.28 -2.59
N ARG A 135 19.34 -22.07 -2.96
CA ARG A 135 19.85 -22.32 -4.32
C ARG A 135 21.07 -23.23 -4.28
N LYS A 136 21.50 -23.74 -5.44
CA LYS A 136 22.68 -24.61 -5.61
C LYS A 136 22.68 -25.84 -4.69
N ASN A 137 21.60 -26.63 -4.73
CA ASN A 137 21.44 -27.90 -4.00
C ASN A 137 21.29 -27.81 -2.48
N LYS A 138 21.05 -26.62 -1.91
CA LYS A 138 20.69 -26.48 -0.51
C LYS A 138 19.21 -26.09 -0.37
N ARG A 139 18.46 -26.86 0.42
CA ARG A 139 17.09 -26.49 0.80
C ARG A 139 17.13 -25.24 1.67
N GLY A 140 16.53 -24.14 1.18
CA GLY A 140 16.30 -22.95 1.99
C GLY A 140 15.08 -23.11 2.89
N ARG A 141 15.04 -22.29 3.93
CA ARG A 141 13.90 -22.20 4.84
C ARG A 141 13.23 -20.84 4.70
N VAL A 142 11.90 -20.82 4.59
CA VAL A 142 11.12 -19.59 4.65
C VAL A 142 10.32 -19.60 5.95
N VAL A 143 10.39 -18.52 6.70
CA VAL A 143 9.64 -18.31 7.94
C VAL A 143 8.68 -17.15 7.69
N LEU A 144 7.39 -17.44 7.73
CA LEU A 144 6.33 -16.46 7.52
C LEU A 144 5.62 -16.18 8.84
N GLN A 145 5.65 -14.92 9.28
CA GLN A 145 4.98 -14.47 10.48
C GLN A 145 3.60 -13.90 10.15
N THR A 146 2.56 -14.50 10.68
CA THR A 146 1.17 -14.05 10.51
C THR A 146 0.32 -14.41 11.74
N LYS A 147 -0.76 -13.65 11.97
CA LYS A 147 -1.81 -13.97 12.93
C LYS A 147 -2.93 -14.78 12.28
N SER A 148 -2.98 -14.80 10.95
CA SER A 148 -4.05 -15.42 10.14
C SER A 148 -3.52 -16.67 9.44
N ILE A 149 -3.08 -17.67 10.25
CA ILE A 149 -2.44 -18.89 9.74
C ILE A 149 -3.36 -19.69 8.80
N ASP A 150 -4.67 -19.64 9.04
CA ASP A 150 -5.68 -20.37 8.25
C ASP A 150 -6.16 -19.59 7.01
N HIS A 151 -5.56 -18.42 6.74
CA HIS A 151 -5.95 -17.62 5.58
C HIS A 151 -5.59 -18.36 4.27
N PRO A 152 -6.53 -18.49 3.29
CA PRO A 152 -6.28 -19.24 2.04
C PRO A 152 -4.99 -18.84 1.33
N ILE A 153 -4.68 -17.55 1.24
CA ILE A 153 -3.45 -17.05 0.60
C ILE A 153 -2.19 -17.60 1.26
N ILE A 154 -2.18 -17.78 2.58
CA ILE A 154 -1.01 -18.36 3.28
C ILE A 154 -0.79 -19.79 2.84
N HIS A 155 -1.86 -20.61 2.77
CA HIS A 155 -1.77 -21.99 2.29
C HIS A 155 -1.35 -22.06 0.83
N GLN A 156 -1.91 -21.20 -0.02
CA GLN A 156 -1.57 -21.11 -1.43
C GLN A 156 -0.09 -20.72 -1.65
N VAL A 157 0.45 -19.79 -0.85
CA VAL A 157 1.88 -19.44 -0.90
C VAL A 157 2.75 -20.62 -0.46
N ILE A 158 2.39 -21.33 0.60
CA ILE A 158 3.14 -22.49 1.09
C ILE A 158 3.14 -23.62 0.05
N ALA A 159 2.01 -23.87 -0.58
CA ALA A 159 1.86 -24.87 -1.65
C ALA A 159 2.41 -24.40 -3.00
N ASN A 160 2.72 -23.10 -3.15
CA ASN A 160 3.02 -22.44 -4.42
C ASN A 160 1.91 -22.64 -5.46
N ASP A 161 0.65 -22.63 -5.00
CA ASP A 161 -0.53 -22.86 -5.82
C ASP A 161 -1.07 -21.55 -6.40
N TYR A 162 -0.50 -21.16 -7.54
CA TYR A 162 -0.90 -19.97 -8.28
C TYR A 162 -2.28 -20.11 -8.91
N GLU A 163 -2.63 -21.30 -9.39
CA GLU A 163 -3.88 -21.53 -10.12
C GLU A 163 -5.09 -21.41 -9.19
N ASP A 164 -5.03 -22.00 -8.00
CA ASP A 164 -6.09 -21.89 -7.00
C ASP A 164 -6.23 -20.43 -6.53
N MET A 165 -5.12 -19.73 -6.28
CA MET A 165 -5.14 -18.30 -5.93
C MET A 165 -5.84 -17.47 -7.01
N VAL A 166 -5.46 -17.62 -8.28
CA VAL A 166 -6.06 -16.87 -9.39
C VAL A 166 -7.54 -17.20 -9.54
N GLY A 167 -7.90 -18.49 -9.48
CA GLY A 167 -9.29 -18.93 -9.59
C GLY A 167 -10.18 -18.27 -8.52
N GLY A 168 -9.74 -18.33 -7.26
CA GLY A 168 -10.45 -17.67 -6.14
C GLY A 168 -10.57 -16.15 -6.31
N GLN A 169 -9.47 -15.49 -6.70
CA GLN A 169 -9.47 -14.04 -6.90
C GLN A 169 -10.37 -13.61 -8.08
N LEU A 170 -10.39 -14.35 -9.18
CA LEU A 170 -11.27 -14.05 -10.31
C LEU A 170 -12.75 -14.22 -9.95
N ALA A 171 -13.11 -15.28 -9.22
CA ALA A 171 -14.48 -15.47 -8.75
C ALA A 171 -14.95 -14.33 -7.84
N GLU A 172 -14.10 -13.91 -6.88
CA GLU A 172 -14.38 -12.77 -5.99
C GLU A 172 -14.52 -11.46 -6.77
N ARG A 173 -13.63 -11.19 -7.72
CA ARG A 173 -13.68 -9.98 -8.57
C ARG A 173 -14.92 -9.93 -9.43
N GLN A 174 -15.37 -11.06 -9.95
CA GLN A 174 -16.63 -11.13 -10.69
C GLN A 174 -17.81 -10.80 -9.79
N MET A 175 -17.88 -11.41 -8.60
CA MET A 175 -18.96 -11.20 -7.63
C MET A 175 -19.04 -9.73 -7.18
N PHE A 176 -17.90 -9.10 -6.92
CA PHE A 176 -17.83 -7.73 -6.41
C PHE A 176 -17.63 -6.66 -7.48
N HIS A 177 -17.75 -7.01 -8.75
CA HIS A 177 -17.65 -6.07 -9.88
C HIS A 177 -16.30 -5.35 -9.92
N TYR A 178 -15.19 -6.10 -9.91
CA TYR A 178 -13.83 -5.59 -10.04
C TYR A 178 -13.18 -5.99 -11.39
N PRO A 179 -12.08 -5.36 -11.78
CA PRO A 179 -11.30 -5.79 -12.94
C PRO A 179 -10.85 -7.27 -12.84
N PRO A 180 -10.87 -8.04 -13.93
CA PRO A 180 -11.04 -7.61 -15.33
C PRO A 180 -12.48 -7.48 -15.82
N TYR A 181 -13.48 -7.80 -15.02
CA TYR A 181 -14.91 -7.81 -15.43
C TYR A 181 -15.51 -6.41 -15.51
N TYR A 182 -15.01 -5.48 -14.68
CA TYR A 182 -15.41 -4.09 -14.63
C TYR A 182 -14.18 -3.19 -14.70
N ARG A 183 -14.38 -1.99 -15.18
CA ARG A 183 -13.40 -0.91 -15.10
C ARG A 183 -13.71 -0.05 -13.88
N LEU A 184 -12.66 0.47 -13.25
CA LEU A 184 -12.81 1.36 -12.11
C LEU A 184 -12.48 2.79 -12.52
N VAL A 185 -13.30 3.73 -12.09
CA VAL A 185 -12.97 5.16 -12.14
C VAL A 185 -13.00 5.70 -10.73
N TYR A 186 -11.85 6.08 -10.19
CA TYR A 186 -11.77 6.80 -8.93
C TYR A 186 -11.93 8.28 -9.19
N VAL A 187 -12.91 8.88 -8.54
CA VAL A 187 -13.15 10.32 -8.56
C VAL A 187 -12.64 10.87 -7.24
N TYR A 188 -11.50 11.55 -7.30
CA TYR A 188 -10.91 12.18 -6.14
C TYR A 188 -11.35 13.64 -6.05
N LEU A 189 -11.78 14.03 -4.87
CA LEU A 189 -12.26 15.36 -4.53
C LEU A 189 -11.32 15.93 -3.47
N LYS A 190 -10.87 17.18 -3.66
CA LYS A 190 -9.96 17.85 -2.72
C LYS A 190 -10.44 19.24 -2.39
N ASN A 191 -10.27 19.63 -1.12
CA ASN A 191 -10.48 20.98 -0.65
C ASN A 191 -9.65 21.26 0.61
N HIS A 192 -9.39 22.53 0.91
CA HIS A 192 -8.70 22.94 2.14
C HIS A 192 -9.60 22.87 3.38
N ASN A 193 -10.91 22.94 3.21
CA ASN A 193 -11.90 22.83 4.28
C ASN A 193 -12.56 21.45 4.24
N GLU A 194 -12.36 20.66 5.31
CA GLU A 194 -12.87 19.28 5.38
C GLU A 194 -14.40 19.23 5.40
N ALA A 195 -15.06 20.10 6.22
CA ALA A 195 -16.51 20.11 6.32
C ALA A 195 -17.20 20.50 4.99
N LEU A 196 -16.60 21.47 4.28
CA LEU A 196 -17.07 21.85 2.95
C LEU A 196 -16.86 20.72 1.93
N LEU A 197 -15.69 20.04 2.02
CA LEU A 197 -15.41 18.89 1.16
C LEU A 197 -16.41 17.74 1.38
N ASP A 198 -16.84 17.50 2.63
CA ASP A 198 -17.84 16.48 2.93
C ASP A 198 -19.18 16.79 2.26
N GLN A 199 -19.62 18.05 2.30
CA GLN A 199 -20.83 18.49 1.61
C GLN A 199 -20.72 18.38 0.08
N MET A 200 -19.60 18.87 -0.48
CA MET A 200 -19.32 18.77 -1.92
C MET A 200 -19.29 17.32 -2.40
N ALA A 201 -18.66 16.44 -1.63
CA ALA A 201 -18.54 15.03 -1.97
C ALA A 201 -19.88 14.30 -1.94
N ALA A 202 -20.75 14.64 -1.00
CA ALA A 202 -22.12 14.11 -0.94
C ALA A 202 -22.92 14.53 -2.18
N VAL A 203 -22.92 15.82 -2.52
CA VAL A 203 -23.64 16.33 -3.71
C VAL A 203 -23.09 15.71 -5.00
N MET A 204 -21.76 15.58 -5.12
CA MET A 204 -21.14 14.93 -6.27
C MET A 204 -21.55 13.45 -6.39
N ALA A 205 -21.57 12.73 -5.28
CA ALA A 205 -21.98 11.34 -5.24
C ALA A 205 -23.46 11.17 -5.66
N ASP A 206 -24.34 12.06 -5.21
CA ASP A 206 -25.75 12.00 -5.57
C ASP A 206 -25.98 12.30 -7.06
N LYS A 207 -25.27 13.28 -7.62
CA LYS A 207 -25.30 13.54 -9.07
C LYS A 207 -24.76 12.34 -9.88
N LEU A 208 -23.70 11.71 -9.40
CA LEU A 208 -23.14 10.50 -10.03
C LEU A 208 -24.13 9.33 -9.92
N ARG A 209 -24.78 9.12 -8.78
CA ARG A 209 -25.80 8.07 -8.59
C ARG A 209 -27.01 8.27 -9.47
N ALA A 210 -27.43 9.51 -9.70
CA ALA A 210 -28.52 9.81 -10.61
C ALA A 210 -28.26 9.33 -12.05
N VAL A 211 -26.98 9.24 -12.45
CA VAL A 211 -26.56 8.82 -13.79
C VAL A 211 -26.09 7.37 -13.84
N PHE A 212 -25.30 6.94 -12.86
CA PHE A 212 -24.65 5.62 -12.86
C PHE A 212 -25.32 4.62 -11.91
N GLY A 213 -26.30 5.04 -11.11
CA GLY A 213 -27.04 4.17 -10.20
C GLY A 213 -26.17 3.56 -9.10
N ASN A 214 -26.39 2.27 -8.86
CA ASN A 214 -25.68 1.48 -7.84
C ASN A 214 -24.21 1.18 -8.15
N ARG A 215 -23.72 1.60 -9.30
CA ARG A 215 -22.30 1.53 -9.68
C ARG A 215 -21.40 2.52 -8.91
N VAL A 216 -22.01 3.44 -8.15
CA VAL A 216 -21.32 4.51 -7.41
C VAL A 216 -21.19 4.15 -5.95
N LEU A 217 -19.97 4.04 -5.46
CA LEU A 217 -19.62 3.76 -4.07
C LEU A 217 -18.93 4.96 -3.43
N GLY A 218 -19.15 5.17 -2.15
CA GLY A 218 -18.62 6.32 -1.40
C GLY A 218 -19.62 7.49 -1.35
N PRO A 219 -19.20 8.71 -0.97
CA PRO A 219 -17.80 9.14 -0.80
C PRO A 219 -17.14 8.61 0.47
N ASP A 220 -15.88 8.17 0.38
CA ASP A 220 -15.09 7.67 1.50
C ASP A 220 -13.75 8.39 1.63
N LYS A 221 -13.13 8.30 2.81
CA LYS A 221 -11.75 8.74 3.02
C LYS A 221 -10.80 7.70 2.40
N PRO A 222 -9.93 8.08 1.45
CA PRO A 222 -8.88 7.18 0.97
C PRO A 222 -7.84 6.91 2.07
N PRO A 223 -6.96 5.89 1.93
CA PRO A 223 -5.88 5.62 2.89
C PRO A 223 -5.02 6.84 3.21
N VAL A 224 -4.79 7.70 2.21
CA VAL A 224 -4.19 9.03 2.39
C VAL A 224 -5.29 10.08 2.26
N ALA A 225 -5.91 10.41 3.39
CA ALA A 225 -7.05 11.33 3.44
C ALA A 225 -6.65 12.82 3.44
N ARG A 226 -5.36 13.13 3.56
CA ARG A 226 -4.85 14.51 3.54
C ARG A 226 -3.44 14.55 2.95
N ILE A 227 -3.20 15.52 2.06
CA ILE A 227 -1.87 15.83 1.51
C ILE A 227 -1.62 17.32 1.73
N GLN A 228 -0.60 17.65 2.54
CA GLN A 228 -0.34 19.02 2.98
C GLN A 228 -1.57 19.65 3.62
N THR A 229 -2.15 20.68 2.98
CA THR A 229 -3.34 21.41 3.45
C THR A 229 -4.64 20.92 2.81
N LEU A 230 -4.59 19.98 1.87
CA LEU A 230 -5.74 19.49 1.12
C LEU A 230 -6.28 18.20 1.75
N PHE A 231 -7.54 18.22 2.16
CA PHE A 231 -8.31 17.03 2.50
C PHE A 231 -8.80 16.33 1.24
N ILE A 232 -8.93 15.01 1.28
CA ILE A 232 -9.24 14.18 0.12
C ILE A 232 -10.41 13.26 0.44
N LYS A 233 -11.38 13.21 -0.49
CA LYS A 233 -12.43 12.20 -0.54
C LYS A 233 -12.35 11.44 -1.87
N LYS A 234 -12.82 10.20 -1.86
CA LYS A 234 -12.83 9.32 -3.01
C LYS A 234 -14.23 8.76 -3.25
N ILE A 235 -14.70 8.85 -4.48
CA ILE A 235 -15.88 8.14 -4.98
C ILE A 235 -15.38 7.11 -5.99
N VAL A 236 -15.96 5.92 -5.99
CA VAL A 236 -15.63 4.85 -6.94
C VAL A 236 -16.81 4.64 -7.87
N VAL A 237 -16.57 4.70 -9.17
CA VAL A 237 -17.56 4.35 -10.19
C VAL A 237 -17.09 3.07 -10.89
N LYS A 238 -17.92 2.03 -10.86
CA LYS A 238 -17.66 0.74 -11.51
C LYS A 238 -18.42 0.71 -12.83
N ILE A 239 -17.71 0.43 -13.93
CA ILE A 239 -18.25 0.46 -15.27
C ILE A 239 -18.04 -0.91 -15.91
N GLU A 240 -19.06 -1.50 -16.48
CA GLU A 240 -18.97 -2.78 -17.16
C GLU A 240 -17.94 -2.73 -18.29
N GLN A 241 -17.19 -3.81 -18.47
CA GLN A 241 -16.11 -3.89 -19.48
C GLN A 241 -16.59 -3.53 -20.89
N ASN A 242 -17.85 -3.89 -21.22
CA ASN A 242 -18.43 -3.66 -22.55
C ASN A 242 -19.12 -2.30 -22.68
N ALA A 243 -19.19 -1.48 -21.62
CA ALA A 243 -19.81 -0.18 -21.68
C ALA A 243 -18.94 0.85 -22.43
N PRO A 244 -19.55 1.78 -23.20
CA PRO A 244 -18.80 2.76 -23.96
C PRO A 244 -18.14 3.79 -23.04
N MET A 245 -16.85 3.64 -22.80
CA MET A 245 -16.06 4.52 -21.92
C MET A 245 -16.09 6.00 -22.35
N GLY A 246 -16.18 6.28 -23.65
CA GLY A 246 -16.35 7.66 -24.16
C GLY A 246 -17.59 8.33 -23.56
N ARG A 247 -18.72 7.62 -23.54
CA ARG A 247 -19.96 8.09 -22.95
C ARG A 247 -19.86 8.31 -21.43
N ALA A 248 -19.22 7.37 -20.74
CA ALA A 248 -19.00 7.50 -19.30
C ALA A 248 -18.14 8.75 -18.99
N ARG A 249 -17.06 8.97 -19.75
CA ARG A 249 -16.21 10.16 -19.63
C ARG A 249 -16.98 11.45 -19.86
N GLU A 250 -17.80 11.52 -20.89
CA GLU A 250 -18.65 12.70 -21.19
C GLU A 250 -19.58 13.02 -20.02
N LEU A 251 -20.23 12.00 -19.46
CA LEU A 251 -21.13 12.13 -18.32
C LEU A 251 -20.41 12.62 -17.06
N LEU A 252 -19.25 12.04 -16.74
CA LEU A 252 -18.41 12.45 -15.62
C LEU A 252 -17.98 13.92 -15.75
N LEU A 253 -17.47 14.32 -16.92
CA LEU A 253 -17.04 15.70 -17.17
C LEU A 253 -18.22 16.70 -17.18
N ARG A 254 -19.40 16.27 -17.61
CA ARG A 254 -20.60 17.11 -17.52
C ARG A 254 -20.98 17.37 -16.07
N ILE A 255 -21.05 16.32 -15.24
CA ILE A 255 -21.35 16.44 -13.81
C ILE A 255 -20.32 17.33 -13.09
N GLN A 256 -19.03 17.18 -13.42
CA GLN A 256 -17.99 18.04 -12.86
C GLN A 256 -18.21 19.51 -13.24
N ARG A 257 -18.53 19.81 -14.50
CA ARG A 257 -18.80 21.19 -14.93
C ARG A 257 -20.00 21.78 -14.19
N GLU A 258 -21.10 21.05 -14.12
CA GLU A 258 -22.30 21.48 -13.37
C GLU A 258 -21.99 21.75 -11.87
N MET A 259 -21.05 21.00 -11.28
CA MET A 259 -20.61 21.25 -9.90
C MET A 259 -19.81 22.54 -9.76
N ILE A 260 -18.85 22.78 -10.67
CA ILE A 260 -17.94 23.93 -10.60
C ILE A 260 -18.62 25.24 -10.99
N GLU A 261 -19.68 25.19 -11.80
CA GLU A 261 -20.50 26.36 -12.17
C GLU A 261 -21.27 26.92 -10.97
N ASP A 262 -21.56 26.10 -9.95
CA ASP A 262 -22.13 26.59 -8.69
C ASP A 262 -21.08 27.31 -7.86
N GLU A 263 -21.28 28.59 -7.57
CA GLU A 263 -20.36 29.44 -6.78
C GLU A 263 -19.94 28.80 -5.44
N ARG A 264 -20.83 28.03 -4.80
CA ARG A 264 -20.57 27.33 -3.54
C ARG A 264 -19.48 26.25 -3.67
N TYR A 265 -19.30 25.69 -4.87
CA TYR A 265 -18.42 24.55 -5.11
C TYR A 265 -17.23 24.87 -6.01
N LYS A 266 -17.05 26.12 -6.38
CA LYS A 266 -15.98 26.61 -7.26
C LYS A 266 -14.57 26.28 -6.79
N SER A 267 -14.37 26.11 -5.47
CA SER A 267 -13.08 25.73 -4.87
C SER A 267 -12.83 24.22 -4.86
N LEU A 268 -13.73 23.39 -5.40
CA LEU A 268 -13.58 21.96 -5.48
C LEU A 268 -12.55 21.58 -6.55
N ILE A 269 -11.53 20.83 -6.14
CA ILE A 269 -10.56 20.24 -7.05
C ILE A 269 -10.99 18.79 -7.32
N VAL A 270 -11.23 18.44 -8.59
CA VAL A 270 -11.63 17.10 -9.03
C VAL A 270 -10.59 16.53 -9.96
N TYR A 271 -10.18 15.27 -9.75
CA TYR A 271 -9.41 14.52 -10.73
C TYR A 271 -9.87 13.05 -10.78
N TYR A 272 -9.64 12.43 -11.93
CA TYR A 272 -10.05 11.06 -12.21
C TYR A 272 -8.81 10.18 -12.36
N ASP A 273 -8.90 8.99 -11.77
CA ASP A 273 -7.92 7.93 -11.95
C ASP A 273 -8.67 6.72 -12.52
N VAL A 274 -8.32 6.33 -13.73
CA VAL A 274 -9.02 5.27 -14.48
C VAL A 274 -8.19 4.01 -14.43
N ASP A 275 -8.81 2.92 -13.99
CA ASP A 275 -8.15 1.62 -13.76
C ASP A 275 -6.90 1.77 -12.89
N PRO A 276 -7.03 2.34 -11.66
CA PRO A 276 -5.90 2.62 -10.77
C PRO A 276 -5.10 1.35 -10.47
N MET A 277 -3.77 1.48 -10.48
CA MET A 277 -2.83 0.40 -10.19
C MET A 277 -2.38 0.36 -8.72
#